data_b3c7043849e25f27b778e556fe4a1079
#
_entry.id   b3c7043849e25f27b778e556fe4a1079
#
_cell.length_a   1.000
_cell.length_b   1.000
_cell.length_c   1.000
_cell.angle_alpha   90.00
_cell.angle_beta   90.00
_cell.angle_gamma   90.00
#
_symmetry.space_group_name_H-M   'P 1'
#
loop_
_entity.id
_entity.type
_entity.pdbx_description
1 polymer ?
#
loop_
_entity_poly.entity_id
_entity_poly.type
_entity_poly.pdbx_seq_one_letter_code
_entity_poly.pdbx_strand_id
1 'polypeptide(L)'
;MSNKVSTPKIPTIRFDLSQEAANHNMEIIQAHGNSVHNYLLSQKDTYIGFGSEFRPVTELEPLLCHHPNWPDLKRLLETGSNWPLKPIPQKDRLAKNRELIERGNHKSAIKYAEELQKTLEKEVAQGWMIPLPLHYISSLQHGELAPVGMDDKQWSELLNGKKKTKFRLTHDQSFNVSVGESVNERVLPEKLAPLYYGGCLSRIIHHIISIRLRLPDTKILGGKSDIKAAYRRVSLHGETAEKCTIMFKEMGLTSLRLTFGGSPCPNEFCIASELCSDLANDILHCQEWDPNEITSPHAEKLRDPIFLDQQIPFAQAKDLDVDIPNDNWGRVDNFIDDGIVIVPDLQDNRNRAIQAMLLAIHILF
;
A
#
# COMPACT_ATOMS: atom_id res chain seq x y z
N MET A 1 12.39 43.31 -28.30
CA MET A 1 13.03 42.04 -28.02
C MET A 1 13.00 41.78 -26.52
N SER A 2 12.07 40.97 -26.04
CA SER A 2 11.93 40.66 -24.60
C SER A 2 12.87 39.49 -24.28
N ASN A 3 13.93 39.74 -23.53
CA ASN A 3 14.77 38.71 -22.96
C ASN A 3 13.91 37.88 -21.99
N LYS A 4 13.50 36.68 -22.42
CA LYS A 4 13.00 35.66 -21.52
C LYS A 4 14.19 35.21 -20.66
N VAL A 5 14.26 35.73 -19.44
CA VAL A 5 15.14 35.17 -18.41
C VAL A 5 14.65 33.75 -18.16
N SER A 6 15.40 32.76 -18.63
CA SER A 6 15.15 31.36 -18.32
C SER A 6 15.42 31.18 -16.82
N THR A 7 14.38 30.97 -16.03
CA THR A 7 14.54 30.49 -14.65
C THR A 7 15.42 29.24 -14.67
N PRO A 8 16.48 29.18 -13.87
CA PRO A 8 17.33 27.99 -13.82
C PRO A 8 16.44 26.81 -13.42
N LYS A 9 16.43 25.76 -14.25
CA LYS A 9 15.74 24.53 -13.92
C LYS A 9 16.39 23.95 -12.67
N ILE A 10 15.66 23.88 -11.56
CA ILE A 10 16.11 23.22 -10.34
C ILE A 10 16.43 21.77 -10.73
N PRO A 11 17.62 21.24 -10.43
CA PRO A 11 17.96 19.86 -10.71
C PRO A 11 16.96 18.92 -10.01
N THR A 12 16.41 17.96 -10.74
CA THR A 12 15.43 17.01 -10.23
C THR A 12 16.03 15.60 -10.19
N ILE A 13 15.57 14.78 -9.25
CA ILE A 13 15.92 13.36 -9.16
C ILE A 13 15.63 12.67 -10.49
N ARG A 14 16.56 11.79 -10.90
CA ARG A 14 16.40 10.89 -12.04
C ARG A 14 15.90 9.55 -11.58
N PHE A 15 14.80 9.09 -12.18
CA PHE A 15 14.18 7.81 -11.90
C PHE A 15 14.51 6.78 -12.97
N ASP A 16 15.79 6.51 -13.14
CA ASP A 16 16.32 5.41 -13.92
C ASP A 16 17.32 4.58 -13.10
N LEU A 17 17.35 3.26 -13.32
CA LEU A 17 18.16 2.33 -12.55
C LEU A 17 19.59 2.27 -13.12
N SER A 18 20.32 3.34 -12.96
CA SER A 18 21.70 3.48 -13.45
C SER A 18 22.62 4.15 -12.42
N GLN A 19 23.92 3.84 -12.49
CA GLN A 19 24.92 4.46 -11.62
C GLN A 19 25.04 5.97 -11.89
N GLU A 20 24.79 6.39 -13.14
CA GLU A 20 24.80 7.82 -13.50
C GLU A 20 23.66 8.56 -12.78
N ALA A 21 22.44 7.99 -12.82
CA ALA A 21 21.30 8.55 -12.08
C ALA A 21 21.56 8.56 -10.56
N ALA A 22 22.13 7.49 -10.03
CA ALA A 22 22.46 7.41 -8.61
C ALA A 22 23.44 8.52 -8.18
N ASN A 23 24.49 8.76 -8.96
CA ASN A 23 25.45 9.83 -8.68
C ASN A 23 24.81 11.23 -8.78
N HIS A 24 24.02 11.47 -9.81
CA HIS A 24 23.27 12.71 -9.97
C HIS A 24 22.31 12.95 -8.80
N ASN A 25 21.59 11.92 -8.38
CA ASN A 25 20.65 12.00 -7.27
C ASN A 25 21.35 12.26 -5.93
N MET A 26 22.53 11.70 -5.74
CA MET A 26 23.36 11.98 -4.57
C MET A 26 23.66 13.49 -4.45
N GLU A 27 24.06 14.16 -5.51
CA GLU A 27 24.33 15.59 -5.51
C GLU A 27 23.10 16.40 -5.09
N ILE A 28 21.92 16.00 -5.56
CA ILE A 28 20.66 16.65 -5.18
C ILE A 28 20.37 16.46 -3.70
N ILE A 29 20.49 15.22 -3.18
CA ILE A 29 20.23 14.95 -1.77
C ILE A 29 21.26 15.63 -0.86
N GLN A 30 22.54 15.73 -1.30
CA GLN A 30 23.56 16.52 -0.60
C GLN A 30 23.18 18.00 -0.49
N ALA A 31 22.66 18.59 -1.57
CA ALA A 31 22.18 19.97 -1.56
C ALA A 31 20.99 20.18 -0.60
N HIS A 32 20.28 19.11 -0.22
CA HIS A 32 19.21 19.12 0.79
C HIS A 32 19.70 18.65 2.18
N GLY A 33 20.99 18.75 2.46
CA GLY A 33 21.58 18.44 3.78
C GLY A 33 21.69 16.95 4.10
N ASN A 34 21.91 16.10 3.08
CA ASN A 34 21.93 14.64 3.18
C ASN A 34 20.61 14.06 3.77
N SER A 35 19.49 14.65 3.42
CA SER A 35 18.17 14.27 3.91
C SER A 35 17.17 14.10 2.77
N VAL A 36 16.67 12.87 2.62
CA VAL A 36 15.57 12.56 1.70
C VAL A 36 14.29 13.28 2.15
N HIS A 37 14.09 13.46 3.47
CA HIS A 37 12.96 14.20 3.99
C HIS A 37 12.93 15.65 3.51
N ASN A 38 14.05 16.37 3.63
CA ASN A 38 14.15 17.76 3.18
C ASN A 38 13.91 17.87 1.66
N TYR A 39 14.41 16.91 0.89
CA TYR A 39 14.13 16.85 -0.53
C TYR A 39 12.62 16.67 -0.80
N LEU A 40 11.95 15.70 -0.14
CA LEU A 40 10.52 15.42 -0.34
C LEU A 40 9.65 16.62 0.04
N LEU A 41 10.00 17.37 1.07
CA LEU A 41 9.30 18.62 1.42
C LEU A 41 9.33 19.65 0.28
N SER A 42 10.42 19.69 -0.51
CA SER A 42 10.52 20.57 -1.69
C SER A 42 9.69 20.07 -2.89
N GLN A 43 9.18 18.83 -2.84
CA GLN A 43 8.45 18.15 -3.93
C GLN A 43 6.94 18.04 -3.67
N LYS A 44 6.39 18.85 -2.77
CA LYS A 44 5.01 18.76 -2.28
C LYS A 44 3.96 18.68 -3.40
N ASP A 45 4.14 19.42 -4.48
CA ASP A 45 3.18 19.50 -5.59
C ASP A 45 3.56 18.61 -6.79
N THR A 46 4.39 17.61 -6.57
CA THR A 46 4.82 16.67 -7.61
C THR A 46 4.26 15.27 -7.38
N TYR A 47 4.37 14.40 -8.38
CA TYR A 47 3.89 13.01 -8.30
C TYR A 47 4.64 12.14 -7.26
N ILE A 48 5.77 12.59 -6.73
CA ILE A 48 6.49 11.93 -5.63
C ILE A 48 6.17 12.54 -4.26
N GLY A 49 5.44 13.65 -4.24
CA GLY A 49 4.99 14.30 -3.00
C GLY A 49 4.11 13.38 -2.14
N PHE A 50 4.01 13.71 -0.86
CA PHE A 50 3.14 12.97 0.06
C PHE A 50 1.69 13.04 -0.43
N GLY A 51 0.98 11.92 -0.34
CA GLY A 51 -0.43 11.83 -0.74
C GLY A 51 -0.72 11.94 -2.25
N SER A 52 0.30 12.00 -3.12
CA SER A 52 0.13 12.20 -4.56
C SER A 52 -0.65 11.09 -5.30
N GLU A 53 -0.88 9.96 -4.67
CA GLU A 53 -1.70 8.86 -5.20
C GLU A 53 -3.17 8.94 -4.74
N PHE A 54 -3.50 9.93 -3.92
CA PHE A 54 -4.83 10.19 -3.38
C PHE A 54 -5.35 11.53 -3.89
N ARG A 55 -6.66 11.75 -3.74
CA ARG A 55 -7.21 13.08 -3.94
C ARG A 55 -6.69 14.07 -2.89
N PRO A 56 -6.64 15.37 -3.23
CA PRO A 56 -6.17 16.39 -2.31
C PRO A 56 -6.96 16.41 -0.98
N VAL A 57 -6.27 16.67 0.13
CA VAL A 57 -6.89 16.79 1.46
C VAL A 57 -8.07 17.76 1.45
N THR A 58 -7.96 18.86 0.70
CA THR A 58 -9.01 19.87 0.57
C THR A 58 -10.31 19.36 -0.07
N GLU A 59 -10.23 18.32 -0.90
CA GLU A 59 -11.39 17.66 -1.50
C GLU A 59 -11.95 16.57 -0.58
N LEU A 60 -11.09 15.88 0.15
CA LEU A 60 -11.48 14.77 1.03
C LEU A 60 -12.02 15.24 2.38
N GLU A 61 -11.47 16.31 2.96
CA GLU A 61 -11.82 16.77 4.30
C GLU A 61 -13.33 17.08 4.48
N PRO A 62 -14.02 17.75 3.53
CA PRO A 62 -15.47 17.99 3.66
C PRO A 62 -16.30 16.71 3.75
N LEU A 63 -15.82 15.61 3.15
CA LEU A 63 -16.53 14.32 3.12
C LEU A 63 -16.19 13.43 4.32
N LEU A 64 -14.94 13.52 4.80
CA LEU A 64 -14.36 12.52 5.69
C LEU A 64 -14.01 13.05 7.09
N CYS A 65 -14.14 14.35 7.35
CA CYS A 65 -13.70 14.98 8.60
C CYS A 65 -14.34 14.38 9.87
N HIS A 66 -15.50 13.74 9.76
CA HIS A 66 -16.20 13.10 10.88
C HIS A 66 -15.81 11.62 11.05
N HIS A 67 -15.07 11.03 10.11
CA HIS A 67 -14.66 9.63 10.19
C HIS A 67 -13.53 9.46 11.23
N PRO A 68 -13.59 8.42 12.11
CA PRO A 68 -12.56 8.20 13.14
C PRO A 68 -11.13 8.10 12.59
N ASN A 69 -10.94 7.49 11.43
CA ASN A 69 -9.63 7.33 10.79
C ASN A 69 -9.16 8.58 10.02
N TRP A 70 -10.00 9.62 9.90
CA TRP A 70 -9.64 10.81 9.13
C TRP A 70 -8.36 11.51 9.61
N PRO A 71 -8.13 11.73 10.92
CA PRO A 71 -6.91 12.37 11.39
C PRO A 71 -5.66 11.61 10.96
N ASP A 72 -5.69 10.29 10.99
CA ASP A 72 -4.56 9.44 10.57
C ASP A 72 -4.39 9.44 9.05
N LEU A 73 -5.48 9.37 8.27
CA LEU A 73 -5.39 9.49 6.83
C LEU A 73 -4.86 10.85 6.41
N LYS A 74 -5.36 11.94 6.99
CA LYS A 74 -4.87 13.31 6.74
C LYS A 74 -3.36 13.41 7.01
N ARG A 75 -2.89 12.89 8.14
CA ARG A 75 -1.46 12.82 8.47
C ARG A 75 -0.67 12.08 7.39
N LEU A 76 -1.16 10.92 6.93
CA LEU A 76 -0.50 10.16 5.85
C LEU A 76 -0.41 10.95 4.54
N LEU A 77 -1.47 11.69 4.20
CA LEU A 77 -1.53 12.49 2.97
C LEU A 77 -0.61 13.71 3.03
N GLU A 78 -0.44 14.32 4.20
CA GLU A 78 0.33 15.55 4.37
C GLU A 78 1.82 15.31 4.65
N THR A 79 2.16 14.22 5.35
CA THR A 79 3.54 13.99 5.83
C THR A 79 4.12 12.62 5.50
N GLY A 80 3.32 11.73 4.94
CA GLY A 80 3.71 10.33 4.72
C GLY A 80 3.72 9.49 6.00
N SER A 81 3.90 8.19 5.84
CA SER A 81 3.95 7.20 6.91
C SER A 81 5.28 7.28 7.67
N ASN A 82 5.23 7.74 8.91
CA ASN A 82 6.39 7.80 9.79
C ASN A 82 6.30 6.70 10.85
N TRP A 83 7.10 5.66 10.68
CA TRP A 83 7.05 4.49 11.56
C TRP A 83 7.56 4.81 12.96
N PRO A 84 6.84 4.43 14.01
CA PRO A 84 7.26 4.62 15.38
C PRO A 84 8.36 3.62 15.74
N LEU A 85 9.62 4.02 15.57
CA LEU A 85 10.78 3.17 15.78
C LEU A 85 11.58 3.61 17.02
N LYS A 86 12.05 2.64 17.79
CA LYS A 86 13.12 2.90 18.76
C LYS A 86 14.35 3.44 18.02
N PRO A 87 15.03 4.47 18.54
CA PRO A 87 16.24 4.99 17.90
C PRO A 87 17.37 3.94 17.92
N ILE A 88 18.22 3.99 16.90
CA ILE A 88 19.47 3.23 16.85
C ILE A 88 20.65 4.20 16.95
N PRO A 89 21.68 3.92 17.79
CA PRO A 89 22.89 4.73 17.82
C PRO A 89 23.55 4.78 16.44
N GLN A 90 24.05 5.94 16.05
CA GLN A 90 24.70 6.11 14.73
C GLN A 90 25.83 5.10 14.50
N LYS A 91 26.65 4.84 15.54
CA LYS A 91 27.74 3.86 15.47
C LYS A 91 27.23 2.47 15.06
N ASP A 92 26.12 2.03 15.67
CA ASP A 92 25.57 0.70 15.44
C ASP A 92 24.91 0.64 14.05
N ARG A 93 24.21 1.71 13.63
CA ARG A 93 23.65 1.84 12.28
C ARG A 93 24.73 1.73 11.20
N LEU A 94 25.87 2.42 11.38
CA LEU A 94 26.98 2.36 10.42
C LEU A 94 27.67 1.00 10.41
N ALA A 95 27.78 0.33 11.56
CA ALA A 95 28.32 -1.02 11.63
C ALA A 95 27.39 -2.03 10.96
N LYS A 96 26.08 -1.93 11.21
CA LYS A 96 25.04 -2.72 10.54
C LYS A 96 25.10 -2.59 9.02
N ASN A 97 25.18 -1.36 8.49
CA ASN A 97 25.25 -1.15 7.05
C ASN A 97 26.50 -1.80 6.44
N ARG A 98 27.66 -1.72 7.09
CA ARG A 98 28.90 -2.37 6.62
C ARG A 98 28.74 -3.88 6.56
N GLU A 99 28.24 -4.50 7.62
CA GLU A 99 28.04 -5.96 7.65
C GLU A 99 27.05 -6.42 6.57
N LEU A 100 25.98 -5.64 6.32
CA LEU A 100 25.03 -5.93 5.25
C LEU A 100 25.65 -5.83 3.86
N ILE A 101 26.50 -4.83 3.60
CA ILE A 101 27.21 -4.68 2.33
C ILE A 101 28.13 -5.88 2.09
N GLU A 102 28.90 -6.30 3.12
CA GLU A 102 29.79 -7.45 3.02
C GLU A 102 29.04 -8.76 2.78
N ARG A 103 27.90 -8.94 3.42
CA ARG A 103 27.06 -10.12 3.27
C ARG A 103 26.32 -10.18 1.92
N GLY A 104 25.82 -9.04 1.44
CA GLY A 104 24.98 -8.93 0.25
C GLY A 104 23.54 -9.40 0.44
N ASN A 105 22.83 -9.57 -0.68
CA ASN A 105 21.44 -9.95 -0.73
C ASN A 105 21.17 -11.44 -0.52
N HIS A 106 19.92 -11.83 -0.36
CA HIS A 106 19.51 -13.23 -0.25
C HIS A 106 19.81 -14.02 -1.52
N LYS A 107 20.04 -15.33 -1.36
CA LYS A 107 20.30 -16.26 -2.49
C LYS A 107 19.20 -16.21 -3.56
N SER A 108 17.94 -15.97 -3.16
CA SER A 108 16.83 -15.83 -4.11
C SER A 108 16.95 -14.60 -5.01
N ALA A 109 17.48 -13.49 -4.50
CA ALA A 109 17.75 -12.29 -5.31
C ALA A 109 18.85 -12.56 -6.34
N ILE A 110 19.86 -13.37 -5.99
CA ILE A 110 20.94 -13.78 -6.91
C ILE A 110 20.38 -14.74 -7.95
N LYS A 111 19.60 -15.74 -7.52
CA LYS A 111 18.97 -16.74 -8.40
C LYS A 111 18.06 -16.11 -9.45
N TYR A 112 17.31 -15.07 -9.08
CA TYR A 112 16.35 -14.39 -9.95
C TYR A 112 16.79 -12.97 -10.29
N ALA A 113 18.09 -12.76 -10.50
CA ALA A 113 18.67 -11.44 -10.71
C ALA A 113 18.05 -10.65 -11.88
N GLU A 114 17.69 -11.33 -12.97
CA GLU A 114 17.03 -10.68 -14.12
C GLU A 114 15.61 -10.19 -13.78
N GLU A 115 14.82 -11.01 -13.08
CA GLU A 115 13.47 -10.63 -12.67
C GLU A 115 13.49 -9.57 -11.58
N LEU A 116 14.49 -9.62 -10.69
CA LEU A 116 14.74 -8.57 -9.71
C LEU A 116 15.05 -7.26 -10.42
N GLN A 117 15.97 -7.25 -11.38
CA GLN A 117 16.31 -6.05 -12.14
C GLN A 117 15.10 -5.45 -12.84
N LYS A 118 14.31 -6.25 -13.59
CA LYS A 118 13.09 -5.78 -14.26
C LYS A 118 12.08 -5.18 -13.29
N THR A 119 11.95 -5.78 -12.10
CA THR A 119 11.05 -5.29 -11.06
C THR A 119 11.52 -3.94 -10.54
N LEU A 120 12.81 -3.81 -10.22
CA LEU A 120 13.39 -2.59 -9.71
C LEU A 120 13.39 -1.45 -10.75
N GLU A 121 13.71 -1.75 -12.02
CA GLU A 121 13.61 -0.78 -13.12
C GLU A 121 12.20 -0.18 -13.20
N LYS A 122 11.18 -1.03 -13.09
CA LYS A 122 9.79 -0.58 -13.09
C LYS A 122 9.45 0.28 -11.86
N GLU A 123 9.85 -0.12 -10.67
CA GLU A 123 9.56 0.62 -9.43
C GLU A 123 10.30 1.97 -9.40
N VAL A 124 11.54 2.01 -9.84
CA VAL A 124 12.30 3.26 -9.99
C VAL A 124 11.64 4.17 -11.03
N ALA A 125 11.31 3.66 -12.22
CA ALA A 125 10.66 4.45 -13.27
C ALA A 125 9.30 5.03 -12.86
N GLN A 126 8.62 4.41 -11.89
CA GLN A 126 7.38 4.92 -11.31
C GLN A 126 7.60 5.97 -10.19
N GLY A 127 8.84 6.31 -9.87
CA GLY A 127 9.15 7.24 -8.79
C GLY A 127 8.93 6.66 -7.39
N TRP A 128 8.88 5.34 -7.26
CA TRP A 128 8.68 4.68 -5.96
C TRP A 128 9.97 4.44 -5.18
N MET A 129 11.11 4.52 -5.87
CA MET A 129 12.44 4.40 -5.26
C MET A 129 13.41 5.41 -5.86
N ILE A 130 14.28 5.97 -5.02
CA ILE A 130 15.39 6.83 -5.43
C ILE A 130 16.66 5.98 -5.48
N PRO A 131 17.32 5.81 -6.65
CA PRO A 131 18.65 5.22 -6.71
C PRO A 131 19.69 6.22 -6.20
N LEU A 132 20.54 5.75 -5.29
CA LEU A 132 21.69 6.46 -4.71
C LEU A 132 22.92 5.55 -4.74
N PRO A 133 24.16 6.06 -4.75
CA PRO A 133 25.33 5.21 -4.60
C PRO A 133 25.31 4.46 -3.28
N LEU A 134 25.63 3.17 -3.28
CA LEU A 134 25.55 2.32 -2.08
C LEU A 134 26.37 2.88 -0.91
N HIS A 135 27.58 3.37 -1.19
CA HIS A 135 28.45 3.96 -0.17
C HIS A 135 27.86 5.24 0.46
N TYR A 136 27.01 5.96 -0.25
CA TYR A 136 26.40 7.20 0.20
C TYR A 136 25.28 6.98 1.23
N ILE A 137 24.65 5.82 1.26
CA ILE A 137 23.53 5.53 2.18
C ILE A 137 23.90 5.77 3.64
N SER A 138 25.14 5.45 4.01
CA SER A 138 25.63 5.68 5.37
C SER A 138 25.81 7.17 5.71
N SER A 139 25.85 8.06 4.72
CA SER A 139 25.93 9.51 4.89
C SER A 139 24.56 10.18 5.08
N LEU A 140 23.47 9.48 4.75
CA LEU A 140 22.12 9.94 5.04
C LEU A 140 21.92 9.99 6.57
N GLN A 141 21.05 10.91 7.03
CA GLN A 141 20.78 11.08 8.47
C GLN A 141 20.24 9.80 9.11
N HIS A 142 19.36 9.07 8.41
CA HIS A 142 18.71 7.86 8.89
C HIS A 142 18.95 6.64 7.99
N GLY A 143 19.92 6.69 7.06
CA GLY A 143 20.15 5.66 6.05
C GLY A 143 20.46 4.29 6.65
N GLU A 144 19.54 3.34 6.47
CA GLU A 144 19.69 1.93 6.85
C GLU A 144 19.46 1.03 5.65
N LEU A 145 20.30 0.01 5.55
CA LEU A 145 20.19 -1.01 4.50
C LEU A 145 19.39 -2.22 4.97
N ALA A 146 18.70 -2.83 4.04
CA ALA A 146 18.07 -4.14 4.20
C ALA A 146 18.41 -5.02 3.00
N PRO A 147 18.62 -6.34 3.18
CA PRO A 147 18.80 -7.25 2.07
C PRO A 147 17.47 -7.45 1.33
N VAL A 148 17.57 -7.77 0.04
CA VAL A 148 16.42 -8.04 -0.80
C VAL A 148 16.34 -9.51 -1.16
N GLY A 149 15.12 -10.03 -1.26
CA GLY A 149 14.80 -11.37 -1.75
C GLY A 149 13.77 -11.32 -2.88
N MET A 150 13.64 -12.44 -3.57
CA MET A 150 12.57 -12.70 -4.55
C MET A 150 11.81 -13.96 -4.16
N ASP A 151 10.50 -13.86 -4.02
CA ASP A 151 9.63 -15.00 -3.78
C ASP A 151 8.98 -15.45 -5.10
N ASP A 152 9.14 -16.74 -5.44
CA ASP A 152 8.63 -17.38 -6.66
C ASP A 152 7.47 -18.37 -6.41
N LYS A 153 6.99 -18.45 -5.18
CA LYS A 153 5.97 -19.43 -4.77
C LYS A 153 4.58 -19.15 -5.31
N GLN A 154 4.36 -17.97 -5.88
CA GLN A 154 3.08 -17.57 -6.45
C GLN A 154 3.05 -17.79 -7.96
N TRP A 155 1.89 -18.11 -8.47
CA TRP A 155 1.62 -18.20 -9.89
C TRP A 155 0.29 -17.52 -10.22
N SER A 156 0.17 -17.01 -11.43
CA SER A 156 -1.07 -16.51 -11.99
C SER A 156 -1.46 -17.35 -13.20
N GLU A 157 -2.74 -17.66 -13.31
CA GLU A 157 -3.28 -18.31 -14.48
C GLU A 157 -3.58 -17.26 -15.57
N LEU A 158 -3.07 -17.51 -16.76
CA LEU A 158 -3.35 -16.66 -17.92
C LEU A 158 -4.70 -17.08 -18.55
N LEU A 159 -5.32 -16.18 -19.33
CA LEU A 159 -6.58 -16.45 -20.03
C LEU A 159 -6.55 -17.70 -20.93
N ASN A 160 -5.38 -18.18 -21.29
CA ASN A 160 -5.17 -19.40 -22.10
C ASN A 160 -4.89 -20.64 -21.25
N GLY A 161 -5.13 -20.60 -19.94
CA GLY A 161 -4.88 -21.71 -19.00
C GLY A 161 -3.41 -21.95 -18.66
N LYS A 162 -2.47 -21.19 -19.21
CA LYS A 162 -1.06 -21.30 -18.86
C LYS A 162 -0.77 -20.65 -17.52
N LYS A 163 0.02 -21.32 -16.67
CA LYS A 163 0.50 -20.75 -15.42
C LYS A 163 1.76 -19.93 -15.65
N LYS A 164 1.78 -18.72 -15.13
CA LYS A 164 2.95 -17.84 -15.12
C LYS A 164 3.40 -17.63 -13.68
N THR A 165 4.69 -17.86 -13.40
CA THR A 165 5.27 -17.57 -12.09
C THR A 165 5.16 -16.07 -11.80
N LYS A 166 4.63 -15.74 -10.63
CA LYS A 166 4.54 -14.38 -10.12
C LYS A 166 5.67 -14.20 -9.11
N PHE A 167 6.60 -13.33 -9.44
CA PHE A 167 7.67 -12.94 -8.54
C PHE A 167 7.21 -11.80 -7.63
N ARG A 168 7.57 -11.88 -6.35
CA ARG A 168 7.40 -10.80 -5.39
C ARG A 168 8.76 -10.34 -4.87
N LEU A 169 8.99 -9.05 -4.95
CA LEU A 169 10.11 -8.38 -4.30
C LEU A 169 9.83 -8.31 -2.80
N THR A 170 10.76 -8.79 -1.98
CA THR A 170 10.68 -8.70 -0.53
C THR A 170 11.84 -7.87 0.00
N HIS A 171 11.51 -6.83 0.79
CA HIS A 171 12.47 -6.05 1.56
C HIS A 171 12.61 -6.71 2.92
N ASP A 172 13.75 -7.35 3.22
CA ASP A 172 13.88 -8.03 4.51
C ASP A 172 14.29 -7.06 5.62
N GLN A 173 13.31 -6.30 6.08
CA GLN A 173 13.46 -5.34 7.17
C GLN A 173 13.48 -6.00 8.56
N SER A 174 13.33 -7.32 8.61
CA SER A 174 13.52 -8.15 9.82
C SER A 174 14.91 -8.75 9.90
N PHE A 175 15.75 -8.56 8.86
CA PHE A 175 17.06 -9.19 8.84
C PHE A 175 17.98 -8.61 9.91
N ASN A 176 18.46 -9.51 10.78
CA ASN A 176 19.41 -9.18 11.82
C ASN A 176 20.85 -9.47 11.39
N VAL A 177 21.72 -8.57 11.76
CA VAL A 177 23.19 -8.71 11.70
C VAL A 177 23.73 -8.81 13.12
N SER A 178 25.04 -8.93 13.27
CA SER A 178 25.69 -9.09 14.58
C SER A 178 25.55 -7.87 15.49
N VAL A 179 25.26 -6.69 14.92
CA VAL A 179 25.16 -5.41 15.63
C VAL A 179 23.81 -4.75 15.41
N GLY A 180 23.12 -4.46 16.49
CA GLY A 180 21.87 -3.71 16.49
C GLY A 180 20.65 -4.52 16.10
N GLU A 181 19.47 -3.94 16.33
CA GLU A 181 18.18 -4.53 15.99
C GLU A 181 17.80 -4.20 14.54
N SER A 182 17.02 -5.08 13.91
CA SER A 182 16.42 -4.83 12.60
C SER A 182 15.42 -3.66 12.65
N VAL A 183 15.00 -3.16 11.50
CA VAL A 183 13.98 -2.09 11.45
C VAL A 183 12.69 -2.56 12.10
N ASN A 184 12.23 -3.78 11.77
CA ASN A 184 10.98 -4.33 12.29
C ASN A 184 11.01 -4.62 13.80
N GLU A 185 12.14 -5.03 14.36
CA GLU A 185 12.26 -5.26 15.82
C GLU A 185 12.19 -3.97 16.65
N ARG A 186 12.52 -2.85 16.04
CA ARG A 186 12.46 -1.53 16.68
C ARG A 186 11.09 -0.86 16.61
N VAL A 187 10.14 -1.44 15.92
CA VAL A 187 8.77 -0.93 15.85
C VAL A 187 8.14 -0.95 17.23
N LEU A 188 7.43 0.11 17.57
CA LEU A 188 6.63 0.25 18.78
C LEU A 188 5.16 -0.06 18.44
N PRO A 189 4.70 -1.31 18.60
CA PRO A 189 3.39 -1.73 18.11
C PRO A 189 2.24 -0.95 18.75
N GLU A 190 2.40 -0.53 19.99
CA GLU A 190 1.42 0.25 20.75
C GLU A 190 1.18 1.68 20.21
N LYS A 191 2.02 2.12 19.27
CA LYS A 191 1.90 3.43 18.60
C LYS A 191 1.40 3.33 17.17
N LEU A 192 1.16 2.13 16.68
CA LEU A 192 0.57 1.92 15.36
C LEU A 192 -0.95 2.11 15.42
N ALA A 193 -1.54 2.53 14.32
CA ALA A 193 -3.00 2.53 14.18
C ALA A 193 -3.57 1.12 14.40
N PRO A 194 -4.73 0.99 15.05
CA PRO A 194 -5.37 -0.31 15.24
C PRO A 194 -5.72 -0.96 13.91
N LEU A 195 -5.80 -2.29 13.90
CA LEU A 195 -6.15 -3.09 12.71
C LEU A 195 -7.47 -3.80 12.95
N TYR A 196 -8.43 -3.62 12.04
CA TYR A 196 -9.74 -4.27 12.08
C TYR A 196 -9.90 -5.38 11.04
N TYR A 197 -9.07 -5.42 10.02
CA TYR A 197 -9.13 -6.42 8.95
C TYR A 197 -9.00 -7.88 9.45
N GLY A 198 -8.36 -8.10 10.60
CA GLY A 198 -8.24 -9.44 11.19
C GLY A 198 -9.59 -10.08 11.54
N GLY A 199 -10.63 -9.29 11.80
CA GLY A 199 -12.00 -9.72 11.99
C GLY A 199 -12.85 -9.85 10.72
N CYS A 200 -12.32 -9.48 9.55
CA CYS A 200 -13.05 -9.44 8.28
C CYS A 200 -13.80 -10.73 7.97
N LEU A 201 -13.12 -11.88 8.03
CA LEU A 201 -13.76 -13.17 7.75
C LEU A 201 -14.92 -13.47 8.71
N SER A 202 -14.76 -13.17 10.00
CA SER A 202 -15.82 -13.36 11.00
C SER A 202 -17.02 -12.45 10.68
N ARG A 203 -16.80 -11.18 10.37
CA ARG A 203 -17.85 -10.24 9.98
C ARG A 203 -18.59 -10.70 8.73
N ILE A 204 -17.87 -11.18 7.71
CA ILE A 204 -18.46 -11.72 6.48
C ILE A 204 -19.35 -12.95 6.78
N ILE A 205 -18.87 -13.89 7.60
CA ILE A 205 -19.63 -15.09 7.97
C ILE A 205 -20.91 -14.70 8.72
N HIS A 206 -20.83 -13.80 9.69
CA HIS A 206 -22.00 -13.30 10.41
C HIS A 206 -23.00 -12.64 9.47
N HIS A 207 -22.52 -11.84 8.53
CA HIS A 207 -23.39 -11.17 7.56
C HIS A 207 -24.10 -12.18 6.64
N ILE A 208 -23.38 -13.18 6.13
CA ILE A 208 -23.96 -14.27 5.32
C ILE A 208 -25.04 -15.02 6.13
N ILE A 209 -24.76 -15.37 7.40
CA ILE A 209 -25.71 -16.06 8.26
C ILE A 209 -26.94 -15.17 8.49
N SER A 210 -26.75 -13.88 8.80
CA SER A 210 -27.83 -12.92 8.99
C SER A 210 -28.74 -12.80 7.75
N ILE A 211 -28.16 -12.71 6.55
CA ILE A 211 -28.94 -12.72 5.30
C ILE A 211 -29.69 -14.05 5.16
N ARG A 212 -29.05 -15.18 5.38
CA ARG A 212 -29.65 -16.51 5.21
C ARG A 212 -30.81 -16.74 6.16
N LEU A 213 -30.75 -16.26 7.42
CA LEU A 213 -31.82 -16.36 8.38
C LEU A 213 -33.02 -15.49 7.99
N ARG A 214 -32.81 -14.31 7.43
CA ARG A 214 -33.89 -13.39 7.03
C ARG A 214 -34.46 -13.72 5.65
N LEU A 215 -33.65 -14.22 4.75
CA LEU A 215 -33.95 -14.46 3.34
C LEU A 215 -33.50 -15.88 2.96
N PRO A 216 -34.16 -16.95 3.47
CA PRO A 216 -33.67 -18.33 3.35
C PRO A 216 -33.53 -18.83 1.92
N ASP A 217 -34.39 -18.36 1.01
CA ASP A 217 -34.44 -18.81 -0.38
C ASP A 217 -33.70 -17.86 -1.36
N THR A 218 -33.18 -16.75 -0.85
CA THR A 218 -32.51 -15.76 -1.69
C THR A 218 -31.03 -16.16 -1.90
N LYS A 219 -30.54 -16.05 -3.12
CA LYS A 219 -29.11 -16.22 -3.41
C LYS A 219 -28.30 -15.13 -2.73
N ILE A 220 -27.11 -15.49 -2.26
CA ILE A 220 -26.16 -14.56 -1.69
C ILE A 220 -25.00 -14.46 -2.68
N LEU A 221 -24.71 -13.24 -3.11
CA LEU A 221 -23.63 -12.93 -4.04
C LEU A 221 -22.43 -12.40 -3.26
N GLY A 222 -21.23 -12.88 -3.62
CA GLY A 222 -19.96 -12.37 -3.15
C GLY A 222 -19.19 -11.73 -4.29
N GLY A 223 -18.58 -10.59 -4.04
CA GLY A 223 -17.69 -9.90 -4.97
C GLY A 223 -16.38 -9.55 -4.29
N LYS A 224 -15.33 -9.35 -5.09
CA LYS A 224 -14.01 -8.95 -4.61
C LYS A 224 -13.40 -7.93 -5.56
N SER A 225 -12.80 -6.88 -4.99
CA SER A 225 -11.92 -5.96 -5.69
C SER A 225 -10.50 -6.04 -5.10
N ASP A 226 -9.50 -5.69 -5.89
CA ASP A 226 -8.09 -5.65 -5.48
C ASP A 226 -7.52 -4.28 -5.82
N ILE A 227 -6.90 -3.62 -4.85
CA ILE A 227 -6.25 -2.33 -5.06
C ILE A 227 -4.85 -2.59 -5.63
N LYS A 228 -4.68 -2.29 -6.90
CA LYS A 228 -3.41 -2.49 -7.59
C LYS A 228 -2.26 -1.75 -6.90
N ALA A 229 -1.22 -2.52 -6.53
CA ALA A 229 -0.02 -2.02 -5.87
C ALA A 229 -0.32 -1.24 -4.58
N ALA A 230 -1.24 -1.75 -3.75
CA ALA A 230 -1.81 -1.10 -2.58
C ALA A 230 -0.77 -0.36 -1.71
N TYR A 231 0.24 -1.05 -1.22
CA TYR A 231 1.29 -0.44 -0.40
C TYR A 231 2.02 0.71 -1.12
N ARG A 232 2.14 0.63 -2.46
CA ARG A 232 2.80 1.68 -3.25
C ARG A 232 1.95 2.95 -3.41
N ARG A 233 0.70 2.94 -2.94
CA ARG A 233 -0.15 4.14 -2.90
C ARG A 233 0.18 5.05 -1.72
N VAL A 234 0.69 4.52 -0.62
CA VAL A 234 1.01 5.29 0.57
C VAL A 234 2.48 5.70 0.57
N SER A 235 2.74 7.01 0.69
CA SER A 235 4.09 7.57 0.78
C SER A 235 4.72 7.28 2.14
N LEU A 236 6.01 6.99 2.17
CA LEU A 236 6.80 6.99 3.40
C LEU A 236 7.23 8.43 3.76
N HIS A 237 7.21 8.76 5.04
CA HIS A 237 7.93 9.93 5.56
C HIS A 237 9.43 9.81 5.23
N GLY A 238 10.10 10.91 4.93
CA GLY A 238 11.45 10.85 4.43
C GLY A 238 12.46 10.14 5.35
N GLU A 239 12.33 10.31 6.67
CA GLU A 239 13.17 9.59 7.64
C GLU A 239 12.93 8.07 7.60
N THR A 240 11.69 7.66 7.43
CA THR A 240 11.33 6.23 7.28
C THR A 240 11.80 5.70 5.93
N ALA A 241 11.70 6.49 4.87
CA ALA A 241 12.22 6.16 3.55
C ALA A 241 13.71 5.81 3.59
N GLU A 242 14.52 6.63 4.28
CA GLU A 242 15.95 6.39 4.45
C GLU A 242 16.25 5.05 5.17
N LYS A 243 15.38 4.63 6.11
CA LYS A 243 15.48 3.34 6.81
C LYS A 243 15.00 2.15 5.98
N CYS A 244 14.32 2.43 4.86
CA CYS A 244 13.77 1.43 3.94
C CYS A 244 14.57 1.34 2.64
N THR A 245 15.91 1.36 2.73
CA THR A 245 16.80 1.27 1.58
C THR A 245 17.25 -0.17 1.36
N ILE A 246 17.12 -0.66 0.11
CA ILE A 246 17.61 -1.99 -0.30
C ILE A 246 18.85 -1.87 -1.16
N MET A 247 19.64 -2.95 -1.21
CA MET A 247 20.86 -3.01 -2.01
C MET A 247 20.61 -3.64 -3.38
N PHE A 248 21.11 -3.00 -4.43
CA PHE A 248 21.13 -3.57 -5.77
C PHE A 248 22.41 -3.18 -6.51
N LYS A 249 23.31 -4.14 -6.72
CA LYS A 249 24.65 -3.87 -7.26
C LYS A 249 25.35 -2.81 -6.39
N GLU A 250 25.95 -1.79 -7.01
CA GLU A 250 26.62 -0.67 -6.32
C GLU A 250 25.66 0.47 -5.94
N MET A 251 24.35 0.21 -5.89
CA MET A 251 23.32 1.19 -5.57
C MET A 251 22.53 0.80 -4.32
N GLY A 252 22.14 1.81 -3.56
CA GLY A 252 21.08 1.76 -2.57
C GLY A 252 19.81 2.35 -3.17
N LEU A 253 18.70 1.61 -3.11
CA LEU A 253 17.41 2.07 -3.61
C LEU A 253 16.53 2.44 -2.42
N THR A 254 16.38 3.73 -2.16
CA THR A 254 15.59 4.27 -1.04
C THR A 254 14.12 4.29 -1.41
N SER A 255 13.29 3.51 -0.70
CA SER A 255 11.86 3.42 -0.97
C SER A 255 11.12 4.67 -0.54
N LEU A 256 10.32 5.26 -1.44
CA LEU A 256 9.44 6.40 -1.16
C LEU A 256 8.01 5.97 -0.81
N ARG A 257 7.70 4.70 -0.92
CA ARG A 257 6.37 4.11 -0.69
C ARG A 257 6.49 2.94 0.27
N LEU A 258 5.38 2.59 0.94
CA LEU A 258 5.33 1.42 1.82
C LEU A 258 5.91 0.18 1.13
N THR A 259 6.63 -0.64 1.87
CA THR A 259 7.41 -1.78 1.35
C THR A 259 6.78 -3.12 1.69
N PHE A 260 7.00 -4.13 0.86
CA PHE A 260 6.72 -5.52 1.23
C PHE A 260 7.82 -6.05 2.14
N GLY A 261 7.59 -5.99 3.47
CA GLY A 261 8.52 -6.43 4.50
C GLY A 261 8.57 -5.56 5.74
N GLY A 262 8.08 -4.32 5.67
CA GLY A 262 7.89 -3.46 6.84
C GLY A 262 6.69 -3.92 7.68
N SER A 263 6.90 -4.23 8.94
CA SER A 263 5.82 -4.66 9.84
C SER A 263 4.74 -3.60 10.06
N PRO A 264 5.00 -2.26 9.98
CA PRO A 264 3.94 -1.25 10.05
C PRO A 264 3.11 -1.10 8.78
N CYS A 265 3.54 -1.65 7.63
CA CYS A 265 2.86 -1.41 6.36
C CYS A 265 1.38 -1.81 6.33
N PRO A 266 0.95 -2.95 6.92
CA PRO A 266 -0.47 -3.26 7.03
C PRO A 266 -1.25 -2.20 7.79
N ASN A 267 -0.75 -1.75 8.95
CA ASN A 267 -1.40 -0.73 9.78
C ASN A 267 -1.59 0.58 9.00
N GLU A 268 -0.52 1.06 8.40
CA GLU A 268 -0.54 2.34 7.67
C GLU A 268 -1.42 2.29 6.41
N PHE A 269 -1.44 1.17 5.69
CA PHE A 269 -2.33 1.02 4.53
C PHE A 269 -3.79 0.85 4.94
N CYS A 270 -4.06 0.11 6.02
CA CYS A 270 -5.43 -0.16 6.47
C CYS A 270 -6.16 1.10 6.94
N ILE A 271 -5.45 2.18 7.33
CA ILE A 271 -6.08 3.48 7.58
C ILE A 271 -6.94 3.91 6.38
N ALA A 272 -6.38 3.79 5.16
CA ALA A 272 -7.09 4.15 3.94
C ALA A 272 -8.12 3.09 3.51
N SER A 273 -7.77 1.80 3.58
CA SER A 273 -8.66 0.73 3.07
C SER A 273 -9.86 0.49 3.98
N GLU A 274 -9.72 0.64 5.29
CA GLU A 274 -10.84 0.53 6.23
C GLU A 274 -11.79 1.74 6.08
N LEU A 275 -11.24 2.96 5.98
CA LEU A 275 -12.03 4.14 5.68
C LEU A 275 -12.77 4.00 4.32
N CYS A 276 -12.11 3.43 3.31
CA CYS A 276 -12.74 3.16 2.02
C CYS A 276 -13.93 2.20 2.13
N SER A 277 -13.81 1.14 2.95
CA SER A 277 -14.89 0.20 3.19
C SER A 277 -16.06 0.83 3.94
N ASP A 278 -15.78 1.68 4.92
CA ASP A 278 -16.83 2.38 5.67
C ASP A 278 -17.56 3.37 4.77
N LEU A 279 -16.82 4.15 3.95
CA LEU A 279 -17.41 5.02 2.95
C LEU A 279 -18.26 4.24 1.92
N ALA A 280 -17.80 3.06 1.51
CA ALA A 280 -18.57 2.20 0.60
C ALA A 280 -19.87 1.72 1.25
N ASN A 281 -19.86 1.40 2.55
CA ASN A 281 -21.07 1.05 3.29
C ASN A 281 -22.02 2.25 3.41
N ASP A 282 -21.52 3.43 3.70
CA ASP A 282 -22.36 4.64 3.78
C ASP A 282 -23.04 4.91 2.43
N ILE A 283 -22.31 4.82 1.33
CA ILE A 283 -22.86 4.97 -0.02
C ILE A 283 -23.88 3.85 -0.33
N LEU A 284 -23.56 2.60 0.02
CA LEU A 284 -24.43 1.46 -0.21
C LEU A 284 -25.79 1.64 0.46
N HIS A 285 -25.82 2.15 1.70
CA HIS A 285 -27.04 2.35 2.50
C HIS A 285 -27.74 3.69 2.24
N CYS A 286 -27.07 4.67 1.62
CA CYS A 286 -27.69 5.94 1.24
C CYS A 286 -28.74 5.72 0.15
N GLN A 287 -29.96 6.21 0.35
CA GLN A 287 -31.07 6.05 -0.60
C GLN A 287 -31.18 7.21 -1.60
N GLU A 288 -30.34 8.24 -1.47
CA GLU A 288 -30.46 9.48 -2.23
C GLU A 288 -29.76 9.44 -3.61
N TRP A 289 -29.28 8.28 -4.04
CA TRP A 289 -28.64 8.11 -5.34
C TRP A 289 -29.13 6.86 -6.08
N ASP A 290 -29.11 6.90 -7.42
CA ASP A 290 -29.42 5.77 -8.30
C ASP A 290 -28.12 5.17 -8.86
N PRO A 291 -27.81 3.88 -8.56
CA PRO A 291 -26.62 3.22 -9.09
C PRO A 291 -26.61 3.13 -10.63
N ASN A 292 -27.75 3.28 -11.30
CA ASN A 292 -27.85 3.24 -12.76
C ASN A 292 -27.44 4.56 -13.43
N GLU A 293 -27.37 5.66 -12.66
CA GLU A 293 -26.83 6.94 -13.15
C GLU A 293 -25.29 6.96 -13.19
N ILE A 294 -24.65 5.98 -12.53
CA ILE A 294 -23.17 5.88 -12.47
C ILE A 294 -22.73 4.78 -13.43
N THR A 295 -21.95 5.15 -14.43
CA THR A 295 -21.30 4.21 -15.33
C THR A 295 -19.83 4.10 -15.00
N SER A 296 -19.35 2.87 -14.70
CA SER A 296 -17.94 2.62 -14.45
C SER A 296 -17.41 1.59 -15.46
N PRO A 297 -16.34 1.93 -16.21
CA PRO A 297 -15.67 0.97 -17.09
C PRO A 297 -15.13 -0.27 -16.36
N HIS A 298 -15.00 -0.19 -15.04
CA HIS A 298 -14.58 -1.32 -14.20
C HIS A 298 -15.75 -2.25 -13.88
N ALA A 299 -16.98 -1.72 -13.72
CA ALA A 299 -18.18 -2.52 -13.52
C ALA A 299 -18.49 -3.39 -14.77
N GLU A 300 -18.28 -2.86 -15.96
CA GLU A 300 -18.48 -3.58 -17.23
C GLU A 300 -17.55 -4.79 -17.40
N LYS A 301 -16.41 -4.80 -16.68
CA LYS A 301 -15.42 -5.90 -16.73
C LYS A 301 -15.70 -7.01 -15.74
N LEU A 302 -16.72 -6.89 -14.91
CA LEU A 302 -17.07 -7.91 -13.94
C LEU A 302 -17.66 -9.13 -14.65
N ARG A 303 -17.21 -10.30 -14.22
CA ARG A 303 -17.73 -11.57 -14.71
C ARG A 303 -19.11 -11.84 -14.13
N ASP A 304 -19.89 -12.63 -14.84
CA ASP A 304 -21.13 -13.14 -14.27
C ASP A 304 -20.86 -14.00 -13.04
N PRO A 305 -21.79 -14.01 -12.07
CA PRO A 305 -21.65 -14.82 -10.87
C PRO A 305 -21.48 -16.30 -11.19
N ILE A 306 -20.52 -16.94 -10.55
CA ILE A 306 -20.38 -18.39 -10.58
C ILE A 306 -21.12 -18.93 -9.36
N PHE A 307 -22.14 -19.78 -9.57
CA PHE A 307 -22.86 -20.41 -8.49
C PHE A 307 -22.17 -21.73 -8.11
N LEU A 308 -21.92 -21.89 -6.81
CA LEU A 308 -21.34 -23.11 -6.28
C LEU A 308 -22.48 -24.03 -5.80
N ASP A 309 -22.63 -25.20 -6.41
CA ASP A 309 -23.61 -26.20 -5.99
C ASP A 309 -23.18 -27.02 -4.75
N GLN A 310 -22.04 -26.68 -4.17
CA GLN A 310 -21.55 -27.39 -2.99
C GLN A 310 -22.21 -26.89 -1.73
N GLN A 311 -22.76 -27.82 -0.94
CA GLN A 311 -23.16 -27.52 0.43
C GLN A 311 -21.91 -27.24 1.26
N ILE A 312 -21.73 -26.00 1.67
CA ILE A 312 -20.67 -25.61 2.59
C ILE A 312 -21.08 -26.08 3.99
N PRO A 313 -20.24 -26.84 4.71
CA PRO A 313 -20.53 -27.23 6.08
C PRO A 313 -20.81 -25.97 6.95
N PHE A 314 -21.83 -26.06 7.81
CA PHE A 314 -22.17 -24.98 8.70
C PHE A 314 -20.98 -24.66 9.61
N ALA A 315 -20.47 -23.45 9.53
CA ALA A 315 -19.43 -22.94 10.42
C ALA A 315 -20.07 -22.18 11.58
N GLN A 316 -19.69 -22.54 12.80
CA GLN A 316 -20.13 -21.80 13.98
C GLN A 316 -19.37 -20.46 14.02
N ALA A 317 -20.11 -19.36 13.92
CA ALA A 317 -19.55 -18.03 14.03
C ALA A 317 -19.22 -17.71 15.51
N LYS A 318 -18.16 -16.94 15.74
CA LYS A 318 -17.84 -16.36 17.04
C LYS A 318 -18.64 -15.08 17.24
N ASP A 319 -18.88 -14.70 18.48
CA ASP A 319 -19.45 -13.40 18.80
C ASP A 319 -18.58 -12.28 18.25
N LEU A 320 -19.21 -11.22 17.78
CA LEU A 320 -18.56 -10.03 17.25
C LEU A 320 -18.83 -8.84 18.16
N ASP A 321 -17.83 -7.98 18.31
CA ASP A 321 -17.94 -6.71 19.03
C ASP A 321 -18.55 -5.57 18.17
N VAL A 322 -19.13 -5.91 17.02
CA VAL A 322 -19.72 -4.97 16.08
C VAL A 322 -21.12 -5.41 15.66
N ASP A 323 -22.03 -4.47 15.54
CA ASP A 323 -23.37 -4.73 15.01
C ASP A 323 -23.31 -4.98 13.49
N ILE A 324 -24.00 -6.06 13.07
CA ILE A 324 -24.22 -6.34 11.66
C ILE A 324 -25.57 -5.75 11.27
N PRO A 325 -25.65 -4.83 10.29
CA PRO A 325 -26.91 -4.23 9.87
C PRO A 325 -27.96 -5.27 9.46
N ASN A 326 -29.21 -5.09 9.92
CA ASN A 326 -30.35 -5.94 9.62
C ASN A 326 -31.13 -5.47 8.37
N ASP A 327 -30.46 -4.89 7.44
CA ASP A 327 -31.04 -4.46 6.17
C ASP A 327 -30.82 -5.50 5.05
N ASN A 328 -31.37 -5.23 3.89
CA ASN A 328 -31.27 -6.07 2.71
C ASN A 328 -30.27 -5.55 1.67
N TRP A 329 -29.49 -4.51 1.97
CA TRP A 329 -28.59 -3.91 1.01
C TRP A 329 -27.28 -4.69 0.83
N GLY A 330 -26.81 -5.33 1.88
CA GLY A 330 -25.52 -5.99 1.88
C GLY A 330 -24.45 -5.24 2.66
N ARG A 331 -23.20 -5.66 2.53
CA ARG A 331 -22.07 -5.07 3.23
C ARG A 331 -20.79 -5.16 2.42
N VAL A 332 -19.97 -4.13 2.51
CA VAL A 332 -18.57 -4.12 2.08
C VAL A 332 -17.67 -4.27 3.30
N ASP A 333 -16.66 -5.11 3.20
CA ASP A 333 -15.60 -5.28 4.20
C ASP A 333 -14.25 -5.35 3.49
N ASN A 334 -13.14 -5.27 4.21
CA ASN A 334 -11.82 -5.34 3.60
C ASN A 334 -10.88 -6.30 4.32
N PHE A 335 -10.02 -6.92 3.55
CA PHE A 335 -8.86 -7.66 4.06
C PHE A 335 -7.60 -7.06 3.43
N ILE A 336 -7.02 -6.09 4.10
CA ILE A 336 -5.87 -5.26 3.65
C ILE A 336 -6.22 -4.53 2.34
N ASP A 337 -5.82 -5.06 1.18
CA ASP A 337 -6.01 -4.49 -0.17
C ASP A 337 -7.21 -5.09 -0.92
N ASP A 338 -7.81 -6.13 -0.36
CA ASP A 338 -8.98 -6.81 -0.91
C ASP A 338 -10.27 -6.20 -0.35
N GLY A 339 -11.01 -5.48 -1.17
CA GLY A 339 -12.40 -5.10 -0.86
C GLY A 339 -13.33 -6.28 -1.15
N ILE A 340 -14.12 -6.66 -0.16
CA ILE A 340 -15.04 -7.82 -0.24
C ILE A 340 -16.46 -7.32 -0.04
N VAL A 341 -17.36 -7.66 -0.97
CA VAL A 341 -18.76 -7.30 -0.90
C VAL A 341 -19.63 -8.55 -0.83
N ILE A 342 -20.61 -8.54 0.07
CA ILE A 342 -21.61 -9.61 0.23
C ILE A 342 -23.00 -8.97 0.18
N VAL A 343 -23.85 -9.46 -0.73
CA VAL A 343 -25.19 -8.93 -0.95
C VAL A 343 -26.21 -10.03 -1.20
N PRO A 344 -27.48 -9.89 -0.75
CA PRO A 344 -28.55 -10.73 -1.23
C PRO A 344 -28.90 -10.37 -2.68
N ASP A 345 -29.19 -11.38 -3.50
CA ASP A 345 -29.58 -11.21 -4.91
C ASP A 345 -31.04 -10.73 -5.00
N LEU A 346 -31.25 -9.47 -4.64
CA LEU A 346 -32.55 -8.79 -4.67
C LEU A 346 -32.46 -7.54 -5.55
N GLN A 347 -33.39 -7.40 -6.49
CA GLN A 347 -33.48 -6.19 -7.33
C GLN A 347 -32.10 -5.76 -7.88
N ASP A 348 -31.73 -4.49 -7.62
CA ASP A 348 -30.48 -3.89 -8.10
C ASP A 348 -29.31 -3.96 -7.08
N ASN A 349 -29.46 -4.76 -6.00
CA ASN A 349 -28.46 -4.80 -4.92
C ASN A 349 -27.05 -5.11 -5.43
N ARG A 350 -26.91 -6.02 -6.42
CA ARG A 350 -25.62 -6.35 -7.02
C ARG A 350 -24.98 -5.11 -7.63
N ASN A 351 -25.72 -4.40 -8.50
CA ASN A 351 -25.23 -3.20 -9.18
C ASN A 351 -24.89 -2.12 -8.15
N ARG A 352 -25.80 -1.87 -7.21
CA ARG A 352 -25.63 -0.88 -6.16
C ARG A 352 -24.35 -1.11 -5.34
N ALA A 353 -24.11 -2.35 -4.88
CA ALA A 353 -22.94 -2.67 -4.07
C ALA A 353 -21.63 -2.53 -4.84
N ILE A 354 -21.61 -2.92 -6.11
CA ILE A 354 -20.47 -2.76 -6.99
C ILE A 354 -20.16 -1.27 -7.20
N GLN A 355 -21.17 -0.47 -7.53
CA GLN A 355 -21.00 0.96 -7.76
C GLN A 355 -20.59 1.69 -6.46
N ALA A 356 -21.15 1.33 -5.31
CA ALA A 356 -20.78 1.90 -4.02
C ALA A 356 -19.29 1.66 -3.71
N MET A 357 -18.82 0.43 -3.90
CA MET A 357 -17.41 0.07 -3.67
C MET A 357 -16.47 0.80 -4.64
N LEU A 358 -16.81 0.87 -5.93
CA LEU A 358 -16.01 1.56 -6.94
C LEU A 358 -15.99 3.08 -6.71
N LEU A 359 -17.12 3.65 -6.30
CA LEU A 359 -17.23 5.08 -6.00
C LEU A 359 -16.40 5.44 -4.77
N ALA A 360 -16.43 4.63 -3.70
CA ALA A 360 -15.59 4.85 -2.53
C ALA A 360 -14.09 4.85 -2.88
N ILE A 361 -13.64 3.89 -3.71
CA ILE A 361 -12.27 3.86 -4.20
C ILE A 361 -11.97 5.13 -5.02
N HIS A 362 -12.87 5.53 -5.93
CA HIS A 362 -12.69 6.72 -6.76
C HIS A 362 -12.69 8.03 -5.97
N ILE A 363 -13.39 8.09 -4.84
CA ILE A 363 -13.39 9.26 -3.95
C ILE A 363 -12.05 9.41 -3.26
N LEU A 364 -11.37 8.32 -2.88
CA LEU A 364 -10.08 8.38 -2.19
C LEU A 364 -8.90 8.56 -3.15
N PHE A 365 -8.90 7.86 -4.26
CA PHE A 365 -7.80 7.76 -5.23
C PHE A 365 -8.18 8.47 -6.56
#